data_cdb528a2685e1196cec267e216bfc342
#
_entry.id   cdb528a2685e1196cec267e216bfc342
#
_cell.length_a   1.000
_cell.length_b   1.000
_cell.length_c   1.000
_cell.angle_alpha   90.00
_cell.angle_beta   90.00
_cell.angle_gamma   90.00
#
_symmetry.space_group_name_H-M   'P 1'
#
loop_
_entity.id
_entity.type
_entity.pdbx_description
1 polymer ?
#
loop_
_entity_poly.entity_id
_entity_poly.type
_entity_poly.pdbx_seq_one_letter_code
_entity_poly.pdbx_strand_id
1 'polypeptide(L)'
;MTRAGFVALIGEPNAGKSTLLNQMVGAKVSIVTHKVQTTRARIRGVAIDGETQIVFVDTPGLFKPRRRLDRAMVAAAWGGALDADMIVLLVEAHRGITEGLEKILETLTEMSQGRTIALAINKIDRVKSESLLGLSEALNTRFPFTETFMVSAEKGHGVPVLRAWLAGGLPEGPWLYPEDQIADLPLRMIAAEMTREKLTLRLHQELPYQMTVETEDWQERKDGSARIDQVIYVVRDGHKGIVLGNGGETIKAISKAAREELEEFMGRRVHLFCKVKVREKWLDEAARYTEMGLNFKDGNI
;
A
#
# COMPACT_ATOMS: atom_id res chain seq x y z
N MET A 1 -17.90 -24.93 4.02
CA MET A 1 -16.63 -24.97 4.81
C MET A 1 -15.95 -23.65 4.65
N THR A 2 -15.50 -23.04 5.74
CA THR A 2 -14.79 -21.77 5.69
C THR A 2 -13.46 -21.92 4.97
N ARG A 3 -13.03 -20.83 4.33
CA ARG A 3 -11.73 -20.71 3.66
C ARG A 3 -10.99 -19.49 4.19
N ALA A 4 -9.68 -19.55 4.23
CA ALA A 4 -8.87 -18.37 4.55
C ALA A 4 -7.47 -18.51 3.94
N GLY A 5 -6.89 -17.38 3.52
CA GLY A 5 -5.53 -17.38 3.02
C GLY A 5 -5.03 -16.00 2.64
N PHE A 6 -3.77 -15.95 2.27
CA PHE A 6 -3.05 -14.73 1.93
C PHE A 6 -2.98 -14.52 0.42
N VAL A 7 -3.28 -13.30 -0.01
CA VAL A 7 -3.15 -12.86 -1.40
C VAL A 7 -2.18 -11.69 -1.49
N ALA A 8 -1.04 -11.88 -2.14
CA ALA A 8 -0.07 -10.81 -2.34
C ALA A 8 -0.43 -9.96 -3.56
N LEU A 9 -0.46 -8.64 -3.39
CA LEU A 9 -0.59 -7.69 -4.49
C LEU A 9 0.79 -7.16 -4.87
N ILE A 10 1.29 -7.52 -6.04
CA ILE A 10 2.60 -7.09 -6.54
C ILE A 10 2.45 -6.28 -7.84
N GLY A 11 3.50 -5.57 -8.23
CA GLY A 11 3.55 -4.79 -9.45
C GLY A 11 4.39 -3.52 -9.30
N GLU A 12 4.60 -2.82 -10.39
CA GLU A 12 5.34 -1.56 -10.40
C GLU A 12 4.73 -0.50 -9.46
N PRO A 13 5.49 0.53 -9.08
CA PRO A 13 4.93 1.70 -8.41
C PRO A 13 3.80 2.30 -9.24
N ASN A 14 2.74 2.75 -8.57
CA ASN A 14 1.53 3.34 -9.16
C ASN A 14 0.66 2.39 -10.02
N ALA A 15 0.93 1.09 -10.06
CA ALA A 15 0.05 0.11 -10.73
C ALA A 15 -1.36 0.04 -10.12
N GLY A 16 -1.57 0.62 -8.92
CA GLY A 16 -2.87 0.72 -8.26
C GLY A 16 -3.12 -0.34 -7.19
N LYS A 17 -2.05 -0.94 -6.64
CA LYS A 17 -2.14 -1.98 -5.59
C LYS A 17 -2.95 -1.52 -4.37
N SER A 18 -2.57 -0.40 -3.76
CA SER A 18 -3.26 0.16 -2.58
C SER A 18 -4.70 0.58 -2.88
N THR A 19 -4.96 1.08 -4.10
CA THR A 19 -6.34 1.40 -4.54
C THR A 19 -7.17 0.12 -4.66
N LEU A 20 -6.60 -0.94 -5.26
CA LEU A 20 -7.26 -2.23 -5.36
C LEU A 20 -7.51 -2.84 -3.98
N LEU A 21 -6.51 -2.80 -3.08
CA LEU A 21 -6.67 -3.25 -1.70
C LEU A 21 -7.85 -2.57 -1.01
N ASN A 22 -7.89 -1.23 -1.03
CA ASN A 22 -8.97 -0.47 -0.41
C ASN A 22 -10.34 -0.84 -0.99
N GLN A 23 -10.42 -1.03 -2.32
CA GLN A 23 -11.64 -1.45 -3.00
C GLN A 23 -12.06 -2.88 -2.62
N MET A 24 -11.10 -3.81 -2.47
CA MET A 24 -11.36 -5.20 -2.05
C MET A 24 -11.85 -5.29 -0.61
N VAL A 25 -11.26 -4.49 0.28
CA VAL A 25 -11.63 -4.43 1.71
C VAL A 25 -12.92 -3.65 1.93
N GLY A 26 -13.22 -2.69 1.06
CA GLY A 26 -14.37 -1.77 1.22
C GLY A 26 -14.10 -0.63 2.21
N ALA A 27 -12.85 -0.41 2.60
CA ALA A 27 -12.42 0.65 3.51
C ALA A 27 -11.01 1.13 3.16
N LYS A 28 -10.66 2.35 3.57
CA LYS A 28 -9.32 2.90 3.36
C LYS A 28 -8.33 2.37 4.41
N VAL A 29 -7.66 1.29 4.11
CA VAL A 29 -6.63 0.66 4.97
C VAL A 29 -5.20 0.96 4.50
N SER A 30 -5.02 1.36 3.24
CA SER A 30 -3.75 1.78 2.66
C SER A 30 -3.85 3.16 2.02
N ILE A 31 -2.78 3.95 2.12
CA ILE A 31 -2.73 5.30 1.52
C ILE A 31 -2.52 5.22 0.01
N VAL A 32 -3.09 6.19 -0.69
CA VAL A 32 -3.04 6.25 -2.16
C VAL A 32 -2.46 7.58 -2.62
N THR A 33 -1.34 7.55 -3.32
CA THR A 33 -0.80 8.73 -4.00
C THR A 33 -0.29 8.37 -5.40
N HIS A 34 -0.15 9.38 -6.26
CA HIS A 34 0.47 9.21 -7.59
C HIS A 34 2.01 9.20 -7.54
N LYS A 35 2.62 9.35 -6.35
CA LYS A 35 4.08 9.31 -6.18
C LYS A 35 4.55 7.88 -5.94
N VAL A 36 5.78 7.58 -6.40
CA VAL A 36 6.43 6.30 -6.09
C VAL A 36 6.67 6.16 -4.58
N GLN A 37 6.85 4.94 -4.09
CA GLN A 37 7.08 4.65 -2.66
C GLN A 37 5.95 5.15 -1.73
N THR A 38 4.70 5.15 -2.21
CA THR A 38 3.54 5.49 -1.38
C THR A 38 3.43 4.52 -0.22
N THR A 39 3.37 3.22 -0.49
CA THR A 39 3.38 2.15 0.51
C THR A 39 4.81 1.84 0.91
N ARG A 40 5.14 1.99 2.19
CA ARG A 40 6.45 1.66 2.76
C ARG A 40 6.39 0.47 3.70
N ALA A 41 5.27 0.32 4.39
CA ALA A 41 5.00 -0.79 5.30
C ALA A 41 4.27 -1.91 4.57
N ARG A 42 4.44 -3.15 5.04
CA ARG A 42 3.60 -4.28 4.63
C ARG A 42 2.24 -4.11 5.30
N ILE A 43 1.21 -3.81 4.51
CA ILE A 43 -0.16 -3.61 5.01
C ILE A 43 -0.97 -4.86 4.70
N ARG A 44 -1.65 -5.41 5.70
CA ARG A 44 -2.62 -6.49 5.52
C ARG A 44 -4.02 -5.93 5.66
N GLY A 45 -4.81 -6.08 4.59
CA GLY A 45 -6.23 -5.77 4.59
C GLY A 45 -7.04 -7.07 4.59
N VAL A 46 -8.08 -7.13 5.39
CA VAL A 46 -8.93 -8.30 5.52
C VAL A 46 -10.27 -8.03 4.85
N ALA A 47 -10.68 -8.93 3.96
CA ALA A 47 -11.98 -8.90 3.32
C ALA A 47 -12.67 -10.24 3.49
N ILE A 48 -14.00 -10.22 3.62
CA ILE A 48 -14.83 -11.41 3.71
C ILE A 48 -15.70 -11.50 2.48
N ASP A 49 -15.67 -12.65 1.80
CA ASP A 49 -16.51 -12.97 0.65
C ASP A 49 -17.23 -14.30 0.92
N GLY A 50 -18.50 -14.21 1.31
CA GLY A 50 -19.26 -15.37 1.80
C GLY A 50 -18.60 -16.02 3.01
N GLU A 51 -18.21 -17.29 2.91
CA GLU A 51 -17.51 -18.03 3.97
C GLU A 51 -15.97 -17.93 3.86
N THR A 52 -15.44 -17.12 2.94
CA THR A 52 -14.01 -16.99 2.70
C THR A 52 -13.46 -15.69 3.27
N GLN A 53 -12.39 -15.78 4.07
CA GLN A 53 -11.62 -14.64 4.52
C GLN A 53 -10.36 -14.48 3.65
N ILE A 54 -10.27 -13.37 2.93
CA ILE A 54 -9.13 -13.04 2.08
C ILE A 54 -8.24 -12.03 2.82
N VAL A 55 -6.99 -12.40 3.08
CA VAL A 55 -6.00 -11.50 3.68
C VAL A 55 -5.10 -10.96 2.58
N PHE A 56 -5.40 -9.77 2.11
CA PHE A 56 -4.57 -9.09 1.12
C PHE A 56 -3.30 -8.53 1.76
N VAL A 57 -2.17 -8.77 1.14
CA VAL A 57 -0.88 -8.19 1.52
C VAL A 57 -0.52 -7.12 0.50
N ASP A 58 -0.71 -5.83 0.86
CA ASP A 58 -0.22 -4.71 0.04
C ASP A 58 1.29 -4.60 0.24
N THR A 59 1.99 -4.68 -0.87
CA THR A 59 3.44 -4.63 -0.87
C THR A 59 3.94 -3.31 -1.45
N PRO A 60 5.11 -2.81 -1.01
CA PRO A 60 5.78 -1.74 -1.72
C PRO A 60 5.88 -2.06 -3.21
N GLY A 61 5.84 -1.03 -4.07
CA GLY A 61 6.00 -1.23 -5.51
C GLY A 61 7.37 -1.84 -5.83
N LEU A 62 7.41 -2.74 -6.80
CA LEU A 62 8.64 -3.34 -7.31
C LEU A 62 9.32 -2.37 -8.28
N PHE A 63 10.50 -1.89 -7.91
CA PHE A 63 11.29 -0.93 -8.69
C PHE A 63 12.79 -1.16 -8.49
N LYS A 64 13.63 -0.54 -9.31
CA LYS A 64 15.08 -0.60 -9.14
C LYS A 64 15.49 0.18 -7.88
N PRO A 65 15.98 -0.47 -6.82
CA PRO A 65 16.31 0.18 -5.56
C PRO A 65 17.57 1.04 -5.69
N ARG A 66 17.57 2.21 -5.00
CA ARG A 66 18.71 3.13 -4.97
C ARG A 66 19.28 3.33 -3.57
N ARG A 67 18.41 3.29 -2.55
CA ARG A 67 18.75 3.52 -1.14
C ARG A 67 18.56 2.25 -0.34
N ARG A 68 19.10 2.21 0.88
CA ARG A 68 18.92 1.09 1.81
C ARG A 68 17.44 0.77 2.04
N LEU A 69 16.63 1.78 2.32
CA LEU A 69 15.19 1.62 2.52
C LEU A 69 14.51 1.01 1.29
N ASP A 70 14.89 1.43 0.08
CA ASP A 70 14.34 0.90 -1.16
C ASP A 70 14.60 -0.61 -1.30
N ARG A 71 15.83 -1.06 -0.96
CA ARG A 71 16.19 -2.48 -1.00
C ARG A 71 15.37 -3.30 -0.01
N ALA A 72 15.25 -2.82 1.24
CA ALA A 72 14.43 -3.49 2.24
C ALA A 72 12.95 -3.55 1.83
N MET A 73 12.42 -2.50 1.18
CA MET A 73 11.05 -2.49 0.65
C MET A 73 10.86 -3.52 -0.46
N VAL A 74 11.79 -3.61 -1.42
CA VAL A 74 11.72 -4.58 -2.52
C VAL A 74 11.84 -6.01 -1.99
N ALA A 75 12.77 -6.26 -1.06
CA ALA A 75 12.91 -7.56 -0.41
C ALA A 75 11.64 -7.96 0.35
N ALA A 76 11.01 -7.03 1.08
CA ALA A 76 9.75 -7.27 1.78
C ALA A 76 8.60 -7.56 0.82
N ALA A 77 8.56 -6.92 -0.36
CA ALA A 77 7.55 -7.18 -1.39
C ALA A 77 7.66 -8.62 -1.93
N TRP A 78 8.86 -9.05 -2.26
CA TRP A 78 9.10 -10.43 -2.73
C TRP A 78 8.87 -11.46 -1.62
N GLY A 79 9.32 -11.20 -0.39
CA GLY A 79 9.02 -12.06 0.76
C GLY A 79 7.52 -12.23 0.98
N GLY A 80 6.74 -11.15 0.88
CA GLY A 80 5.29 -11.21 0.96
C GLY A 80 4.63 -12.03 -0.14
N ALA A 81 5.17 -11.95 -1.37
CA ALA A 81 4.71 -12.76 -2.50
C ALA A 81 5.01 -14.26 -2.29
N LEU A 82 6.19 -14.57 -1.72
CA LEU A 82 6.58 -15.96 -1.43
C LEU A 82 5.77 -16.61 -0.31
N ASP A 83 5.34 -15.82 0.67
CA ASP A 83 4.56 -16.31 1.82
C ASP A 83 3.06 -16.43 1.51
N ALA A 84 2.58 -15.89 0.38
CA ALA A 84 1.17 -15.88 0.04
C ALA A 84 0.71 -17.17 -0.67
N ASP A 85 -0.57 -17.52 -0.48
CA ASP A 85 -1.23 -18.64 -1.17
C ASP A 85 -1.48 -18.34 -2.65
N MET A 86 -1.79 -17.07 -2.95
CA MET A 86 -2.02 -16.58 -4.31
C MET A 86 -1.32 -15.25 -4.53
N ILE A 87 -0.93 -14.97 -5.76
CA ILE A 87 -0.30 -13.71 -6.17
C ILE A 87 -1.16 -13.03 -7.24
N VAL A 88 -1.37 -11.73 -7.12
CA VAL A 88 -1.96 -10.89 -8.17
C VAL A 88 -0.92 -9.90 -8.65
N LEU A 89 -0.48 -10.04 -9.89
CA LEU A 89 0.37 -9.07 -10.56
C LEU A 89 -0.50 -7.97 -11.17
N LEU A 90 -0.36 -6.74 -10.68
CA LEU A 90 -1.04 -5.57 -11.25
C LEU A 90 -0.17 -4.91 -12.31
N VAL A 91 -0.75 -4.74 -13.49
CA VAL A 91 -0.14 -4.05 -14.63
C VAL A 91 -1.01 -2.86 -15.02
N GLU A 92 -0.40 -1.71 -15.25
CA GLU A 92 -1.11 -0.48 -15.64
C GLU A 92 -1.37 -0.48 -17.15
N ALA A 93 -2.64 -0.54 -17.56
CA ALA A 93 -3.07 -0.73 -18.95
C ALA A 93 -2.43 0.27 -19.94
N HIS A 94 -2.36 1.55 -19.57
CA HIS A 94 -1.88 2.60 -20.48
C HIS A 94 -0.35 2.69 -20.57
N ARG A 95 0.39 2.07 -19.65
CA ARG A 95 1.86 2.01 -19.72
C ARG A 95 2.37 0.83 -20.55
N GLY A 96 1.53 -0.19 -20.71
CA GLY A 96 1.90 -1.39 -21.41
C GLY A 96 3.06 -2.14 -20.73
N ILE A 97 3.89 -2.82 -21.54
CA ILE A 97 5.03 -3.60 -21.07
C ILE A 97 6.25 -2.69 -20.95
N THR A 98 6.69 -2.47 -19.72
CA THR A 98 7.85 -1.66 -19.36
C THR A 98 9.05 -2.55 -19.06
N GLU A 99 10.28 -2.01 -19.10
CA GLU A 99 11.48 -2.72 -18.63
C GLU A 99 11.37 -3.19 -17.18
N GLY A 100 10.70 -2.40 -16.33
CA GLY A 100 10.44 -2.77 -14.92
C GLY A 100 9.51 -3.98 -14.81
N LEU A 101 8.46 -4.02 -15.62
CA LEU A 101 7.54 -5.16 -15.67
C LEU A 101 8.22 -6.42 -16.19
N GLU A 102 9.08 -6.32 -17.22
CA GLU A 102 9.84 -7.47 -17.73
C GLU A 102 10.71 -8.10 -16.65
N LYS A 103 11.42 -7.30 -15.85
CA LYS A 103 12.20 -7.79 -14.70
C LYS A 103 11.34 -8.46 -13.63
N ILE A 104 10.12 -7.96 -13.40
CA ILE A 104 9.17 -8.60 -12.48
C ILE A 104 8.77 -9.98 -13.04
N LEU A 105 8.47 -10.09 -14.33
CA LEU A 105 8.10 -11.36 -14.97
C LEU A 105 9.27 -12.37 -14.95
N GLU A 106 10.50 -11.93 -15.20
CA GLU A 106 11.70 -12.77 -15.07
C GLU A 106 11.81 -13.35 -13.66
N THR A 107 11.73 -12.49 -12.63
CA THR A 107 11.79 -12.92 -11.23
C THR A 107 10.63 -13.86 -10.86
N LEU A 108 9.41 -13.58 -11.34
CA LEU A 108 8.27 -14.47 -11.15
C LEU A 108 8.50 -15.84 -11.79
N THR A 109 9.14 -15.90 -12.96
CA THR A 109 9.45 -17.16 -13.63
C THR A 109 10.38 -18.04 -12.80
N GLU A 110 11.36 -17.41 -12.13
CA GLU A 110 12.28 -18.12 -11.24
C GLU A 110 11.61 -18.61 -9.93
N MET A 111 10.63 -17.86 -9.42
CA MET A 111 10.04 -18.06 -8.09
C MET A 111 8.70 -18.78 -8.11
N SER A 112 8.05 -18.94 -9.26
CA SER A 112 6.61 -19.24 -9.36
C SER A 112 6.25 -20.73 -9.40
N GLN A 113 7.19 -21.66 -9.27
CA GLN A 113 6.92 -23.09 -9.39
C GLN A 113 5.76 -23.54 -8.51
N GLY A 114 4.64 -23.93 -9.15
CA GLY A 114 3.46 -24.45 -8.48
C GLY A 114 2.55 -23.41 -7.80
N ARG A 115 2.73 -22.11 -8.03
CA ARG A 115 1.93 -21.04 -7.42
C ARG A 115 0.81 -20.58 -8.34
N THR A 116 -0.32 -20.21 -7.74
CA THR A 116 -1.44 -19.57 -8.44
C THR A 116 -1.14 -18.07 -8.61
N ILE A 117 -0.94 -17.63 -9.85
CA ILE A 117 -0.62 -16.23 -10.18
C ILE A 117 -1.64 -15.70 -11.17
N ALA A 118 -2.39 -14.68 -10.75
CA ALA A 118 -3.31 -13.95 -11.62
C ALA A 118 -2.68 -12.65 -12.15
N LEU A 119 -3.04 -12.30 -13.37
CA LEU A 119 -2.78 -11.00 -13.96
C LEU A 119 -4.00 -10.08 -13.77
N ALA A 120 -3.80 -8.89 -13.21
CA ALA A 120 -4.81 -7.84 -13.17
C ALA A 120 -4.34 -6.63 -14.00
N ILE A 121 -4.86 -6.48 -15.21
CA ILE A 121 -4.65 -5.31 -16.05
C ILE A 121 -5.55 -4.19 -15.49
N ASN A 122 -4.94 -3.23 -14.82
CA ASN A 122 -5.62 -2.17 -14.08
C ASN A 122 -5.67 -0.85 -14.85
N LYS A 123 -6.56 0.05 -14.42
CA LYS A 123 -6.82 1.36 -15.03
C LYS A 123 -7.36 1.26 -16.46
N ILE A 124 -8.19 0.25 -16.71
CA ILE A 124 -8.83 0.04 -18.02
C ILE A 124 -9.70 1.22 -18.45
N ASP A 125 -10.17 2.02 -17.50
CA ASP A 125 -10.92 3.26 -17.72
C ASP A 125 -10.09 4.36 -18.44
N ARG A 126 -8.78 4.19 -18.58
CA ARG A 126 -7.86 5.14 -19.21
C ARG A 126 -7.41 4.76 -20.61
N VAL A 127 -7.89 3.64 -21.13
CA VAL A 127 -7.51 3.11 -22.45
C VAL A 127 -8.72 2.64 -23.24
N LYS A 128 -8.55 2.48 -24.56
CA LYS A 128 -9.57 1.89 -25.41
C LYS A 128 -9.58 0.38 -25.28
N SER A 129 -10.75 -0.24 -25.36
CA SER A 129 -10.92 -1.69 -25.18
C SER A 129 -10.10 -2.52 -26.18
N GLU A 130 -9.92 -2.02 -27.40
CA GLU A 130 -9.14 -2.73 -28.43
C GLU A 130 -7.69 -2.94 -28.02
N SER A 131 -7.10 -1.98 -27.29
CA SER A 131 -5.71 -2.08 -26.83
C SER A 131 -5.51 -3.11 -25.70
N LEU A 132 -6.57 -3.45 -24.98
CA LEU A 132 -6.50 -4.39 -23.84
C LEU A 132 -6.27 -5.82 -24.30
N LEU A 133 -6.88 -6.22 -25.42
CA LEU A 133 -6.72 -7.59 -25.96
C LEU A 133 -5.28 -7.86 -26.36
N GLY A 134 -4.66 -6.95 -27.11
CA GLY A 134 -3.27 -7.08 -27.51
C GLY A 134 -2.29 -7.07 -26.33
N LEU A 135 -2.55 -6.24 -25.32
CA LEU A 135 -1.74 -6.22 -24.10
C LEU A 135 -1.89 -7.53 -23.31
N SER A 136 -3.13 -8.03 -23.17
CA SER A 136 -3.41 -9.30 -22.50
C SER A 136 -2.70 -10.47 -23.19
N GLU A 137 -2.79 -10.57 -24.50
CA GLU A 137 -2.12 -11.60 -25.30
C GLU A 137 -0.59 -11.53 -25.12
N ALA A 138 -0.03 -10.33 -25.25
CA ALA A 138 1.41 -10.11 -25.13
C ALA A 138 1.95 -10.48 -23.73
N LEU A 139 1.18 -10.25 -22.66
CA LEU A 139 1.55 -10.60 -21.29
C LEU A 139 1.42 -12.11 -21.03
N ASN A 140 0.33 -12.74 -21.50
CA ASN A 140 0.13 -14.19 -21.35
C ASN A 140 1.13 -15.02 -22.17
N THR A 141 1.65 -14.45 -23.26
CA THR A 141 2.76 -15.08 -24.04
C THR A 141 4.07 -15.05 -23.25
N ARG A 142 4.31 -14.02 -22.43
CA ARG A 142 5.55 -13.87 -21.64
C ARG A 142 5.55 -14.68 -20.36
N PHE A 143 4.39 -14.86 -19.75
CA PHE A 143 4.26 -15.57 -18.49
C PHE A 143 2.90 -16.33 -18.43
N PRO A 144 2.88 -17.61 -18.02
CA PRO A 144 1.67 -18.42 -17.98
C PRO A 144 0.83 -18.08 -16.73
N PHE A 145 0.08 -16.98 -16.78
CA PHE A 145 -0.85 -16.64 -15.72
C PHE A 145 -1.98 -17.65 -15.59
N THR A 146 -2.40 -17.94 -14.36
CA THR A 146 -3.53 -18.84 -14.11
C THR A 146 -4.83 -18.24 -14.64
N GLU A 147 -5.00 -16.92 -14.49
CA GLU A 147 -6.18 -16.19 -14.98
C GLU A 147 -5.81 -14.71 -15.24
N THR A 148 -6.55 -14.05 -16.12
CA THR A 148 -6.33 -12.64 -16.47
C THR A 148 -7.60 -11.83 -16.26
N PHE A 149 -7.51 -10.77 -15.47
CA PHE A 149 -8.61 -9.86 -15.14
C PHE A 149 -8.34 -8.46 -15.69
N MET A 150 -9.39 -7.86 -16.22
CA MET A 150 -9.41 -6.45 -16.62
C MET A 150 -10.14 -5.65 -15.55
N VAL A 151 -9.45 -4.74 -14.87
CA VAL A 151 -10.00 -4.04 -13.71
C VAL A 151 -9.78 -2.52 -13.79
N SER A 152 -10.70 -1.78 -13.20
CA SER A 152 -10.47 -0.41 -12.76
C SER A 152 -10.64 -0.37 -11.24
N ALA A 153 -9.53 -0.39 -10.52
CA ALA A 153 -9.55 -0.33 -9.06
C ALA A 153 -10.19 0.96 -8.54
N GLU A 154 -10.07 2.06 -9.30
CA GLU A 154 -10.67 3.36 -8.95
C GLU A 154 -12.19 3.37 -9.13
N LYS A 155 -12.71 2.71 -10.18
CA LYS A 155 -14.15 2.66 -10.51
C LYS A 155 -14.84 1.40 -9.99
N GLY A 156 -14.10 0.43 -9.47
CA GLY A 156 -14.63 -0.85 -9.02
C GLY A 156 -14.97 -1.85 -10.13
N HIS A 157 -14.73 -1.50 -11.41
CA HIS A 157 -15.02 -2.40 -12.53
C HIS A 157 -14.11 -3.62 -12.50
N GLY A 158 -14.68 -4.82 -12.70
CA GLY A 158 -13.95 -6.09 -12.69
C GLY A 158 -13.46 -6.56 -11.32
N VAL A 159 -13.49 -5.69 -10.31
CA VAL A 159 -13.02 -6.01 -8.94
C VAL A 159 -13.85 -7.12 -8.28
N PRO A 160 -15.20 -7.15 -8.36
CA PRO A 160 -15.98 -8.23 -7.78
C PRO A 160 -15.67 -9.60 -8.40
N VAL A 161 -15.39 -9.66 -9.70
CA VAL A 161 -15.04 -10.90 -10.41
C VAL A 161 -13.68 -11.44 -9.94
N LEU A 162 -12.67 -10.56 -9.86
CA LEU A 162 -11.36 -10.92 -9.32
C LEU A 162 -11.48 -11.39 -7.86
N ARG A 163 -12.27 -10.70 -7.02
CA ARG A 163 -12.47 -11.05 -5.61
C ARG A 163 -13.13 -12.43 -5.46
N ALA A 164 -14.18 -12.71 -6.22
CA ALA A 164 -14.85 -14.01 -6.19
C ALA A 164 -13.94 -15.15 -6.63
N TRP A 165 -13.11 -14.93 -7.66
CA TRP A 165 -12.13 -15.91 -8.12
C TRP A 165 -11.06 -16.19 -7.05
N LEU A 166 -10.54 -15.16 -6.41
CA LEU A 166 -9.60 -15.30 -5.30
C LEU A 166 -10.22 -16.09 -4.14
N ALA A 167 -11.46 -15.74 -3.75
CA ALA A 167 -12.19 -16.45 -2.68
C ALA A 167 -12.34 -17.95 -2.96
N GLY A 168 -12.63 -18.31 -4.21
CA GLY A 168 -12.76 -19.72 -4.63
C GLY A 168 -11.44 -20.50 -4.67
N GLY A 169 -10.31 -19.79 -4.87
CA GLY A 169 -8.97 -20.39 -4.98
C GLY A 169 -8.22 -20.59 -3.66
N LEU A 170 -8.66 -19.96 -2.58
CA LEU A 170 -8.01 -20.06 -1.27
C LEU A 170 -8.24 -21.41 -0.59
N PRO A 171 -7.31 -21.90 0.26
CA PRO A 171 -7.41 -23.17 0.94
C PRO A 171 -8.56 -23.20 1.96
N GLU A 172 -9.09 -24.38 2.21
CA GLU A 172 -10.04 -24.60 3.31
C GLU A 172 -9.33 -24.48 4.65
N GLY A 173 -9.95 -23.77 5.59
CA GLY A 173 -9.38 -23.53 6.91
C GLY A 173 -10.19 -22.54 7.74
N PRO A 174 -9.84 -22.39 9.02
CA PRO A 174 -10.45 -21.39 9.89
C PRO A 174 -10.02 -19.98 9.49
N TRP A 175 -10.86 -19.00 9.77
CA TRP A 175 -10.49 -17.60 9.60
C TRP A 175 -9.29 -17.22 10.46
N LEU A 176 -8.41 -16.38 9.90
CA LEU A 176 -7.15 -15.99 10.50
C LEU A 176 -7.29 -14.74 11.40
N TYR A 177 -8.32 -13.94 11.15
CA TYR A 177 -8.63 -12.71 11.87
C TYR A 177 -10.08 -12.69 12.31
N PRO A 178 -10.44 -11.94 13.37
CA PRO A 178 -11.84 -11.69 13.74
C PRO A 178 -12.65 -11.11 12.57
N GLU A 179 -13.95 -11.39 12.55
CA GLU A 179 -14.86 -11.00 11.46
C GLU A 179 -14.94 -9.48 11.26
N ASP A 180 -14.84 -8.71 12.32
CA ASP A 180 -14.89 -7.25 12.33
C ASP A 180 -13.55 -6.58 12.08
N GLN A 181 -12.46 -7.35 11.93
CA GLN A 181 -11.13 -6.81 11.69
C GLN A 181 -10.89 -6.59 10.19
N ILE A 182 -10.78 -5.31 9.76
CA ILE A 182 -10.56 -4.92 8.37
C ILE A 182 -9.08 -4.73 7.98
N ALA A 183 -8.19 -4.62 8.96
CA ALA A 183 -6.75 -4.49 8.74
C ALA A 183 -5.94 -4.99 9.94
N ASP A 184 -4.74 -5.49 9.65
CA ASP A 184 -3.75 -5.88 10.65
C ASP A 184 -2.74 -4.74 10.88
N LEU A 185 -3.27 -3.57 11.30
CA LEU A 185 -2.47 -2.40 11.62
C LEU A 185 -3.07 -1.69 12.85
N PRO A 186 -2.21 -1.30 13.81
CA PRO A 186 -2.65 -0.43 14.90
C PRO A 186 -3.22 0.89 14.37
N LEU A 187 -4.31 1.39 14.96
CA LEU A 187 -4.91 2.68 14.59
C LEU A 187 -3.91 3.84 14.59
N ARG A 188 -2.90 3.78 15.47
CA ARG A 188 -1.81 4.77 15.50
C ARG A 188 -1.02 4.83 14.20
N MET A 189 -0.78 3.67 13.58
CA MET A 189 -0.07 3.59 12.29
C MET A 189 -0.95 4.06 11.13
N ILE A 190 -2.22 3.67 11.13
CA ILE A 190 -3.20 4.15 10.12
C ILE A 190 -3.28 5.68 10.17
N ALA A 191 -3.39 6.27 11.36
CA ALA A 191 -3.42 7.72 11.52
C ALA A 191 -2.12 8.41 11.03
N ALA A 192 -0.95 7.82 11.32
CA ALA A 192 0.33 8.34 10.84
C ALA A 192 0.43 8.27 9.30
N GLU A 193 -0.01 7.17 8.69
CA GLU A 193 -0.02 7.00 7.25
C GLU A 193 -0.99 7.98 6.56
N MET A 194 -2.19 8.22 7.09
CA MET A 194 -3.11 9.23 6.56
C MET A 194 -2.48 10.62 6.56
N THR A 195 -1.80 11.00 7.63
CA THR A 195 -1.06 12.28 7.67
C THR A 195 0.10 12.29 6.68
N ARG A 196 0.83 11.18 6.52
CA ARG A 196 1.91 11.03 5.54
C ARG A 196 1.39 11.12 4.10
N GLU A 197 0.20 10.62 3.82
CA GLU A 197 -0.46 10.80 2.52
C GLU A 197 -0.66 12.29 2.21
N LYS A 198 -1.25 13.07 3.13
CA LYS A 198 -1.48 14.51 2.92
C LYS A 198 -0.18 15.29 2.72
N LEU A 199 0.87 14.94 3.46
CA LEU A 199 2.22 15.45 3.23
C LEU A 199 2.72 15.10 1.82
N THR A 200 2.59 13.83 1.43
CA THR A 200 3.07 13.32 0.14
C THR A 200 2.35 13.98 -1.04
N LEU A 201 1.05 14.22 -0.92
CA LEU A 201 0.26 14.88 -1.97
C LEU A 201 0.64 16.36 -2.12
N ARG A 202 0.91 17.04 -1.02
CA ARG A 202 1.14 18.49 -1.00
C ARG A 202 2.59 18.89 -1.25
N LEU A 203 3.55 18.07 -0.83
CA LEU A 203 4.98 18.36 -0.97
C LEU A 203 5.53 17.80 -2.27
N HIS A 204 6.59 18.42 -2.80
CA HIS A 204 7.13 18.11 -4.12
C HIS A 204 8.57 17.61 -4.06
N GLN A 205 9.12 17.22 -5.21
CA GLN A 205 10.47 16.74 -5.40
C GLN A 205 10.80 15.53 -4.51
N GLU A 206 11.97 15.50 -3.87
CA GLU A 206 12.44 14.39 -3.00
C GLU A 206 11.92 14.45 -1.56
N LEU A 207 11.28 15.53 -1.14
CA LEU A 207 10.86 15.74 0.24
C LEU A 207 9.91 14.64 0.74
N PRO A 208 8.90 14.16 -0.03
CA PRO A 208 8.06 13.03 0.38
C PRO A 208 8.83 11.76 0.74
N TYR A 209 10.02 11.56 0.16
CA TYR A 209 10.85 10.38 0.38
C TYR A 209 11.79 10.53 1.58
N GLN A 210 11.94 11.74 2.12
CA GLN A 210 12.85 12.11 3.19
C GLN A 210 12.12 12.53 4.47
N MET A 211 10.86 12.07 4.62
CA MET A 211 10.07 12.32 5.81
C MET A 211 9.32 11.07 6.25
N THR A 212 8.99 11.01 7.52
CA THR A 212 8.09 10.01 8.11
C THR A 212 7.18 10.68 9.14
N VAL A 213 6.08 10.01 9.47
CA VAL A 213 5.13 10.47 10.50
C VAL A 213 5.01 9.39 11.55
N GLU A 214 4.99 9.80 12.80
CA GLU A 214 4.79 8.92 13.95
C GLU A 214 3.73 9.49 14.86
N THR A 215 2.89 8.62 15.39
CA THR A 215 1.95 8.97 16.44
C THR A 215 2.63 8.79 17.79
N GLU A 216 3.09 9.90 18.41
CA GLU A 216 3.77 9.87 19.70
C GLU A 216 2.77 9.57 20.84
N ASP A 217 1.59 10.20 20.81
CA ASP A 217 0.58 10.01 21.86
C ASP A 217 -0.83 9.88 21.28
N TRP A 218 -1.66 9.13 22.00
CA TRP A 218 -3.07 8.90 21.68
C TRP A 218 -3.87 8.77 22.93
N GLN A 219 -4.84 9.66 23.10
CA GLN A 219 -5.69 9.75 24.29
C GLN A 219 -7.16 9.71 23.89
N GLU A 220 -7.89 8.74 24.46
CA GLU A 220 -9.34 8.72 24.41
C GLU A 220 -9.89 9.73 25.43
N ARG A 221 -10.78 10.60 25.00
CA ARG A 221 -11.40 11.60 25.88
C ARG A 221 -12.77 11.15 26.38
N LYS A 222 -13.20 11.70 27.50
CA LYS A 222 -14.49 11.38 28.13
C LYS A 222 -15.70 11.75 27.25
N ASP A 223 -15.55 12.70 26.35
CA ASP A 223 -16.58 13.13 25.38
C ASP A 223 -16.63 12.24 24.11
N GLY A 224 -15.90 11.14 24.08
CA GLY A 224 -15.82 10.21 22.96
C GLY A 224 -14.87 10.66 21.85
N SER A 225 -14.27 11.86 21.94
CA SER A 225 -13.28 12.32 20.96
C SER A 225 -11.91 11.70 21.21
N ALA A 226 -11.07 11.63 20.18
CA ALA A 226 -9.67 11.22 20.28
C ALA A 226 -8.74 12.44 20.17
N ARG A 227 -7.72 12.50 21.04
CA ARG A 227 -6.58 13.40 20.88
C ARG A 227 -5.40 12.59 20.34
N ILE A 228 -4.82 13.06 19.22
CA ILE A 228 -3.71 12.41 18.53
C ILE A 228 -2.58 13.42 18.37
N ASP A 229 -1.44 13.13 18.99
CA ASP A 229 -0.23 13.94 18.86
C ASP A 229 0.74 13.21 17.93
N GLN A 230 1.13 13.85 16.82
CA GLN A 230 2.01 13.30 15.80
C GLN A 230 3.26 14.14 15.62
N VAL A 231 4.35 13.45 15.24
CA VAL A 231 5.60 14.08 14.85
C VAL A 231 5.93 13.72 13.41
N ILE A 232 6.20 14.75 12.62
CA ILE A 232 6.72 14.65 11.27
C ILE A 232 8.23 14.81 11.36
N TYR A 233 8.97 13.74 11.09
CA TYR A 233 10.42 13.76 11.02
C TYR A 233 10.88 14.08 9.61
N VAL A 234 11.85 14.97 9.52
CA VAL A 234 12.53 15.37 8.28
C VAL A 234 14.04 15.31 8.47
N VAL A 235 14.81 15.16 7.40
CA VAL A 235 16.27 14.92 7.50
C VAL A 235 17.09 16.21 7.70
N ARG A 236 16.55 17.41 7.48
CA ARG A 236 17.28 18.69 7.62
C ARG A 236 16.36 19.89 7.84
N ASP A 237 16.91 20.98 8.38
CA ASP A 237 16.14 22.20 8.69
C ASP A 237 15.45 22.83 7.49
N GLY A 238 16.08 22.82 6.30
CA GLY A 238 15.43 23.31 5.08
C GLY A 238 14.13 22.56 4.76
N HIS A 239 14.06 21.25 5.01
CA HIS A 239 12.83 20.46 4.86
C HIS A 239 11.78 20.84 5.90
N LYS A 240 12.20 21.11 7.15
CA LYS A 240 11.31 21.58 8.21
C LYS A 240 10.63 22.89 7.81
N GLY A 241 11.39 23.85 7.26
CA GLY A 241 10.86 25.12 6.77
C GLY A 241 9.78 24.92 5.69
N ILE A 242 10.03 24.01 4.72
CA ILE A 242 9.08 23.70 3.65
C ILE A 242 7.79 23.04 4.19
N VAL A 243 7.92 22.11 5.13
CA VAL A 243 6.76 21.42 5.76
C VAL A 243 5.92 22.38 6.57
N LEU A 244 6.55 23.31 7.30
CA LEU A 244 5.84 24.35 8.05
C LEU A 244 5.14 25.34 7.10
N GLY A 245 5.83 25.78 6.07
CA GLY A 245 5.37 26.83 5.17
C GLY A 245 5.45 28.22 5.79
N ASN A 246 5.11 29.23 5.01
CA ASN A 246 5.10 30.62 5.49
C ASN A 246 4.06 30.79 6.59
N GLY A 247 4.47 31.29 7.76
CA GLY A 247 3.57 31.45 8.91
C GLY A 247 2.86 30.16 9.38
N GLY A 248 3.34 28.97 8.99
CA GLY A 248 2.73 27.69 9.36
C GLY A 248 1.55 27.25 8.46
N GLU A 249 1.33 27.92 7.33
CA GLU A 249 0.17 27.62 6.45
C GLU A 249 0.17 26.20 5.91
N THR A 250 1.34 25.68 5.50
CA THR A 250 1.43 24.35 4.91
C THR A 250 1.08 23.26 5.92
N ILE A 251 1.68 23.28 7.10
CA ILE A 251 1.40 22.31 8.15
C ILE A 251 -0.05 22.40 8.64
N LYS A 252 -0.61 23.61 8.72
CA LYS A 252 -2.01 23.81 9.12
C LYS A 252 -2.98 23.17 8.11
N ALA A 253 -2.72 23.35 6.81
CA ALA A 253 -3.56 22.75 5.77
C ALA A 253 -3.45 21.21 5.73
N ILE A 254 -2.23 20.67 5.92
CA ILE A 254 -1.98 19.23 6.01
C ILE A 254 -2.69 18.62 7.21
N SER A 255 -2.51 19.22 8.40
CA SER A 255 -3.15 18.74 9.64
C SER A 255 -4.66 18.81 9.56
N LYS A 256 -5.24 19.86 8.93
CA LYS A 256 -6.68 19.96 8.70
C LYS A 256 -7.18 18.81 7.84
N ALA A 257 -6.56 18.59 6.66
CA ALA A 257 -6.98 17.53 5.74
C ALA A 257 -6.82 16.12 6.35
N ALA A 258 -5.74 15.88 7.10
CA ALA A 258 -5.53 14.62 7.81
C ALA A 258 -6.57 14.40 8.92
N ARG A 259 -6.89 15.45 9.68
CA ARG A 259 -7.90 15.39 10.74
C ARG A 259 -9.29 15.07 10.19
N GLU A 260 -9.70 15.76 9.11
CA GLU A 260 -11.01 15.54 8.48
C GLU A 260 -11.18 14.10 8.00
N GLU A 261 -10.15 13.53 7.38
CA GLU A 261 -10.16 12.14 6.95
C GLU A 261 -10.13 11.15 8.12
N LEU A 262 -9.38 11.44 9.19
CA LEU A 262 -9.39 10.63 10.41
C LEU A 262 -10.76 10.64 11.09
N GLU A 263 -11.45 11.78 11.12
CA GLU A 263 -12.80 11.90 11.66
C GLU A 263 -13.80 11.06 10.85
N GLU A 264 -13.70 11.08 9.53
CA GLU A 264 -14.50 10.23 8.64
C GLU A 264 -14.20 8.74 8.87
N PHE A 265 -12.93 8.35 8.90
CA PHE A 265 -12.50 6.97 9.13
C PHE A 265 -12.94 6.42 10.49
N MET A 266 -12.83 7.23 11.54
CA MET A 266 -13.15 6.82 12.93
C MET A 266 -14.61 7.00 13.29
N GLY A 267 -15.40 7.70 12.47
CA GLY A 267 -16.79 8.04 12.77
C GLY A 267 -16.97 8.93 14.00
N ARG A 268 -15.93 9.64 14.43
CA ARG A 268 -15.93 10.48 15.63
C ARG A 268 -14.96 11.65 15.55
N ARG A 269 -15.12 12.61 16.45
CA ARG A 269 -14.29 13.82 16.50
C ARG A 269 -12.84 13.50 16.86
N VAL A 270 -11.91 14.13 16.13
CA VAL A 270 -10.45 13.99 16.30
C VAL A 270 -9.80 15.35 16.55
N HIS A 271 -8.92 15.42 17.55
CA HIS A 271 -8.03 16.55 17.81
C HIS A 271 -6.61 16.17 17.41
N LEU A 272 -6.20 16.53 16.18
CA LEU A 272 -4.89 16.19 15.62
C LEU A 272 -3.90 17.34 15.83
N PHE A 273 -2.76 17.02 16.45
CA PHE A 273 -1.64 17.94 16.65
C PHE A 273 -0.39 17.41 15.96
N CYS A 274 0.15 18.16 15.02
CA CYS A 274 1.35 17.80 14.28
C CYS A 274 2.53 18.72 14.64
N LYS A 275 3.66 18.12 15.01
CA LYS A 275 4.94 18.81 15.25
C LYS A 275 5.94 18.38 14.19
N VAL A 276 6.85 19.27 13.78
CA VAL A 276 7.92 18.95 12.82
C VAL A 276 9.26 18.98 13.54
N LYS A 277 9.97 17.85 13.50
CA LYS A 277 11.31 17.69 14.10
C LYS A 277 12.32 17.27 13.04
N VAL A 278 13.56 17.77 13.15
CA VAL A 278 14.67 17.31 12.33
C VAL A 278 15.29 16.08 12.98
N ARG A 279 15.51 15.03 12.17
CA ARG A 279 16.17 13.80 12.57
C ARG A 279 16.96 13.27 11.37
N GLU A 280 18.21 13.68 11.26
CA GLU A 280 19.07 13.49 10.09
C GLU A 280 19.23 12.03 9.65
N LYS A 281 19.31 11.10 10.61
CA LYS A 281 19.60 9.69 10.37
C LYS A 281 18.39 8.75 10.49
N TRP A 282 17.16 9.27 10.48
CA TRP A 282 15.99 8.40 10.67
C TRP A 282 15.87 7.28 9.62
N LEU A 283 16.40 7.51 8.41
CA LEU A 283 16.44 6.52 7.32
C LEU A 283 17.37 5.33 7.59
N ASP A 284 18.29 5.47 8.55
CA ASP A 284 19.29 4.45 8.91
C ASP A 284 19.03 3.83 10.30
N GLU A 285 17.89 4.11 10.91
CA GLU A 285 17.53 3.57 12.22
C GLU A 285 16.79 2.24 12.11
N ALA A 286 17.39 1.16 12.62
CA ALA A 286 16.81 -0.19 12.56
C ALA A 286 15.39 -0.28 13.15
N ALA A 287 15.09 0.48 14.22
CA ALA A 287 13.76 0.52 14.83
C ALA A 287 12.68 0.94 13.83
N ARG A 288 12.99 1.86 12.91
CA ARG A 288 12.05 2.35 11.89
C ARG A 288 11.68 1.27 10.88
N TYR A 289 12.65 0.45 10.50
CA TYR A 289 12.41 -0.68 9.61
C TYR A 289 11.46 -1.68 10.27
N THR A 290 11.70 -1.99 11.54
CA THR A 290 10.82 -2.89 12.31
C THR A 290 9.39 -2.35 12.42
N GLU A 291 9.21 -1.06 12.70
CA GLU A 291 7.89 -0.41 12.72
C GLU A 291 7.16 -0.48 11.38
N MET A 292 7.90 -0.41 10.27
CA MET A 292 7.35 -0.58 8.91
C MET A 292 7.17 -2.06 8.52
N GLY A 293 7.48 -3.02 9.39
CA GLY A 293 7.49 -4.44 9.06
C GLY A 293 8.58 -4.83 8.07
N LEU A 294 9.66 -4.04 8.01
CA LEU A 294 10.83 -4.27 7.15
C LEU A 294 12.00 -4.82 7.96
N ASN A 295 12.84 -5.62 7.33
CA ASN A 295 14.08 -6.10 7.94
C ASN A 295 15.24 -5.15 7.57
N PHE A 296 15.88 -4.57 8.58
CA PHE A 296 17.00 -3.65 8.40
C PHE A 296 18.20 -4.28 7.68
N LYS A 297 18.41 -5.60 7.85
CA LYS A 297 19.52 -6.33 7.22
C LYS A 297 19.34 -6.45 5.71
N ASP A 298 18.12 -6.57 5.22
CA ASP A 298 17.82 -6.70 3.78
C ASP A 298 18.19 -5.44 2.98
N GLY A 299 18.38 -4.32 3.67
CA GLY A 299 18.90 -3.09 3.09
C GLY A 299 20.43 -3.07 2.84
N ASN A 300 21.16 -4.10 3.25
CA ASN A 300 22.63 -4.18 3.10
C ASN A 300 23.09 -4.96 1.85
N ILE A 301 22.17 -5.60 1.14
CA ILE A 301 22.44 -6.44 -0.04
C ILE A 301 22.54 -5.60 -1.31
#